data_0192ed88667f95af47f7d3462679e16a
#
_entry.id   0192ed88667f95af47f7d3462679e16a
#
_cell.length_a   1.000
_cell.length_b   1.000
_cell.length_c   1.000
_cell.angle_alpha   90.00
_cell.angle_beta   90.00
_cell.angle_gamma   90.00
#
_symmetry.space_group_name_H-M   'P 1'
#
loop_
_entity.id
_entity.type
_entity.pdbx_description
1 polymer ?
#
loop_
_entity_poly.entity_id
_entity_poly.type
_entity_poly.pdbx_seq_one_letter_code
_entity_poly.pdbx_strand_id
1 'polypeptide(L)'
;VAFTVYLAGEIHSAWRDAIASGIRELHLDVDLVSPVTIHEDSDACGAAILGDQPTPFWHDRTGAGINAIRTRSAIASADLIVVRFGEKYRQWNAAFDAGLAVAAGISLVTLHDEQLDHALKEVDAAAQAVCRTPEQVVQILDYVLSGKLREAP
;
A
#
# COMPACT_ATOMS: atom_id res chain seq x y z
N VAL A 1 3.05 8.14 -20.05
CA VAL A 1 3.44 7.20 -18.94
C VAL A 1 2.33 7.26 -17.92
N ALA A 2 1.71 6.12 -17.61
CA ALA A 2 0.65 6.05 -16.62
C ALA A 2 1.16 6.46 -15.22
N PHE A 3 0.28 7.05 -14.41
CA PHE A 3 0.57 7.40 -13.04
C PHE A 3 0.62 6.13 -12.18
N THR A 4 1.75 5.85 -11.55
CA THR A 4 1.97 4.60 -10.82
C THR A 4 1.62 4.75 -9.35
N VAL A 5 0.71 3.91 -8.85
CA VAL A 5 0.28 3.87 -7.45
C VAL A 5 0.63 2.53 -6.81
N TYR A 6 1.40 2.56 -5.72
CA TYR A 6 1.67 1.36 -4.93
C TYR A 6 0.67 1.25 -3.77
N LEU A 7 -0.05 0.13 -3.72
CA LEU A 7 -1.07 -0.17 -2.72
C LEU A 7 -0.51 -1.07 -1.60
N ALA A 8 0.08 -0.47 -0.59
CA ALA A 8 0.66 -1.15 0.57
C ALA A 8 -0.36 -1.39 1.68
N GLY A 9 -0.05 -2.30 2.58
CA GLY A 9 -0.81 -2.53 3.80
C GLY A 9 -1.59 -3.83 3.80
N GLU A 10 -2.69 -3.87 4.56
CA GLU A 10 -3.40 -5.10 4.87
C GLU A 10 -3.86 -5.87 3.61
N ILE A 11 -3.89 -7.19 3.72
CA ILE A 11 -4.16 -8.09 2.59
C ILE A 11 -5.43 -8.94 2.78
N HIS A 12 -6.26 -8.63 3.77
CA HIS A 12 -7.38 -9.46 4.18
C HIS A 12 -8.76 -8.97 3.72
N SER A 13 -8.82 -7.81 3.07
CA SER A 13 -10.06 -7.24 2.54
C SER A 13 -9.95 -6.82 1.08
N ALA A 14 -11.07 -6.52 0.45
CA ALA A 14 -11.16 -6.21 -0.99
C ALA A 14 -10.89 -4.73 -1.33
N TRP A 15 -10.24 -3.97 -0.47
CA TRP A 15 -10.01 -2.54 -0.69
C TRP A 15 -9.21 -2.22 -1.97
N ARG A 16 -8.27 -3.10 -2.34
CA ARG A 16 -7.51 -2.96 -3.60
C ARG A 16 -8.41 -3.12 -4.81
N ASP A 17 -9.32 -4.09 -4.76
CA ASP A 17 -10.27 -4.35 -5.84
C ASP A 17 -11.26 -3.18 -5.98
N ALA A 18 -11.68 -2.58 -4.87
CA ALA A 18 -12.54 -1.38 -4.88
C ALA A 18 -11.84 -0.20 -5.57
N ILE A 19 -10.56 0.07 -5.24
CA ILE A 19 -9.78 1.11 -5.92
C ILE A 19 -9.62 0.78 -7.40
N ALA A 20 -9.25 -0.46 -7.76
CA ALA A 20 -9.08 -0.87 -9.14
C ALA A 20 -10.38 -0.73 -9.95
N SER A 21 -11.53 -1.04 -9.34
CA SER A 21 -12.84 -0.84 -9.98
C SER A 21 -13.15 0.63 -10.25
N GLY A 22 -12.96 1.49 -9.24
CA GLY A 22 -13.19 2.93 -9.40
C GLY A 22 -12.27 3.57 -10.46
N ILE A 23 -11.00 3.15 -10.52
CA ILE A 23 -10.06 3.59 -11.57
C ILE A 23 -10.56 3.21 -12.96
N ARG A 24 -11.04 1.96 -13.13
CA ARG A 24 -11.60 1.50 -14.41
C ARG A 24 -12.89 2.25 -14.79
N GLU A 25 -13.80 2.44 -13.84
CA GLU A 25 -15.06 3.15 -14.04
C GLU A 25 -14.86 4.60 -14.49
N LEU A 26 -13.84 5.26 -13.93
CA LEU A 26 -13.51 6.64 -14.28
C LEU A 26 -12.51 6.74 -15.44
N HIS A 27 -12.04 5.60 -16.00
CA HIS A 27 -11.06 5.54 -17.08
C HIS A 27 -9.78 6.33 -16.77
N LEU A 28 -9.28 6.25 -15.54
CA LEU A 28 -8.05 6.92 -15.14
C LEU A 28 -6.81 6.18 -15.66
N ASP A 29 -5.83 6.93 -16.15
CA ASP A 29 -4.54 6.39 -16.61
C ASP A 29 -3.60 6.13 -15.41
N VAL A 30 -3.91 5.06 -14.68
CA VAL A 30 -3.22 4.66 -13.44
C VAL A 30 -2.79 3.22 -13.52
N ASP A 31 -1.51 2.98 -13.23
CA ASP A 31 -0.96 1.64 -13.02
C ASP A 31 -0.93 1.31 -11.52
N LEU A 32 -1.59 0.23 -11.13
CA LEU A 32 -1.60 -0.25 -9.75
C LEU A 32 -0.54 -1.33 -9.53
N VAL A 33 0.26 -1.15 -8.50
CA VAL A 33 1.26 -2.12 -8.03
C VAL A 33 0.93 -2.50 -6.59
N SER A 34 1.09 -3.78 -6.25
CA SER A 34 0.80 -4.32 -4.91
C SER A 34 1.91 -5.23 -4.42
N PRO A 35 2.04 -5.44 -3.10
CA PRO A 35 2.86 -6.51 -2.55
C PRO A 35 2.32 -7.88 -2.97
N VAL A 36 3.03 -8.95 -2.63
CA VAL A 36 2.48 -10.30 -2.73
C VAL A 36 1.33 -10.42 -1.73
N THR A 37 0.12 -10.65 -2.23
CA THR A 37 -1.10 -10.74 -1.42
C THR A 37 -1.48 -12.18 -1.04
N ILE A 38 -0.83 -13.17 -1.63
CA ILE A 38 -0.95 -14.57 -1.25
C ILE A 38 -0.01 -14.81 -0.07
N HIS A 39 -0.61 -15.03 1.10
CA HIS A 39 0.13 -15.12 2.37
C HIS A 39 1.18 -16.24 2.35
N GLU A 40 0.78 -17.42 1.86
CA GLU A 40 1.66 -18.58 1.77
C GLU A 40 2.88 -18.33 0.89
N ASP A 41 2.71 -17.69 -0.26
CA ASP A 41 3.79 -17.36 -1.17
C ASP A 41 4.74 -16.33 -0.55
N SER A 42 4.18 -15.34 0.14
CA SER A 42 4.96 -14.31 0.81
C SER A 42 5.83 -14.88 1.94
N ASP A 43 5.28 -15.78 2.74
CA ASP A 43 6.00 -16.35 3.88
C ASP A 43 7.01 -17.43 3.44
N ALA A 44 6.66 -18.24 2.44
CA ALA A 44 7.46 -19.40 2.05
C ALA A 44 8.56 -19.08 1.02
N CYS A 45 8.56 -17.92 0.37
CA CYS A 45 9.47 -17.63 -0.76
C CYS A 45 10.96 -17.80 -0.40
N GLY A 46 11.35 -17.45 0.82
CA GLY A 46 12.73 -17.61 1.29
C GLY A 46 13.17 -19.07 1.33
N ALA A 47 12.41 -19.93 1.99
CA ALA A 47 12.72 -21.35 2.09
C ALA A 47 12.58 -22.06 0.74
N ALA A 48 11.59 -21.71 -0.07
CA ALA A 48 11.39 -22.29 -1.39
C ALA A 48 12.56 -22.00 -2.36
N ILE A 49 13.16 -20.81 -2.27
CA ILE A 49 14.25 -20.39 -3.18
C ILE A 49 15.63 -20.75 -2.65
N LEU A 50 15.85 -20.55 -1.35
CA LEU A 50 17.17 -20.67 -0.71
C LEU A 50 17.35 -21.96 0.12
N GLY A 51 16.32 -22.79 0.23
CA GLY A 51 16.30 -23.98 1.05
C GLY A 51 15.83 -23.73 2.49
N ASP A 52 15.64 -24.84 3.22
CA ASP A 52 15.14 -24.79 4.60
C ASP A 52 16.05 -23.97 5.51
N GLN A 53 15.41 -23.19 6.36
CA GLN A 53 16.09 -22.32 7.31
C GLN A 53 16.18 -22.96 8.69
N PRO A 54 17.24 -22.71 9.48
CA PRO A 54 17.50 -23.46 10.72
C PRO A 54 16.51 -23.17 11.85
N THR A 55 15.84 -22.03 11.81
CA THR A 55 14.87 -21.61 12.83
C THR A 55 13.71 -20.81 12.21
N PRO A 56 12.56 -20.69 12.88
CA PRO A 56 11.46 -19.83 12.46
C PRO A 56 11.90 -18.37 12.23
N PHE A 57 12.80 -17.85 13.05
CA PHE A 57 13.35 -16.50 12.88
C PHE A 57 14.04 -16.33 11.50
N TRP A 58 14.89 -17.27 11.12
CA TRP A 58 15.59 -17.21 9.85
C TRP A 58 14.67 -17.46 8.66
N HIS A 59 13.65 -18.31 8.83
CA HIS A 59 12.61 -18.52 7.84
C HIS A 59 11.91 -17.20 7.52
N ASP A 60 11.39 -16.52 8.52
CA ASP A 60 10.70 -15.24 8.37
C ASP A 60 11.64 -14.14 7.83
N ARG A 61 12.85 -14.09 8.39
CA ARG A 61 13.88 -13.10 7.98
C ARG A 61 14.25 -13.22 6.52
N THR A 62 14.39 -14.45 6.01
CA THR A 62 14.79 -14.72 4.63
C THR A 62 13.66 -14.36 3.67
N GLY A 63 12.43 -14.74 3.97
CA GLY A 63 11.25 -14.36 3.19
C GLY A 63 11.03 -12.84 3.17
N ALA A 64 11.11 -12.20 4.34
CA ALA A 64 11.01 -10.75 4.45
C ALA A 64 12.09 -10.01 3.65
N GLY A 65 13.32 -10.55 3.62
CA GLY A 65 14.43 -9.98 2.85
C GLY A 65 14.16 -9.99 1.34
N ILE A 66 13.65 -11.08 0.81
CA ILE A 66 13.28 -11.20 -0.62
C ILE A 66 12.11 -10.27 -0.95
N ASN A 67 11.06 -10.28 -0.13
CA ASN A 67 9.92 -9.38 -0.32
C ASN A 67 10.34 -7.90 -0.24
N ALA A 68 11.31 -7.56 0.60
CA ALA A 68 11.82 -6.19 0.71
C ALA A 68 12.45 -5.68 -0.59
N ILE A 69 13.08 -6.54 -1.39
CA ILE A 69 13.61 -6.15 -2.72
C ILE A 69 12.46 -5.67 -3.60
N ARG A 70 11.38 -6.45 -3.66
CA ARG A 70 10.17 -6.12 -4.44
C ARG A 70 9.49 -4.85 -3.94
N THR A 71 9.27 -4.75 -2.63
CA THR A 71 8.60 -3.59 -2.00
C THR A 71 9.39 -2.30 -2.22
N ARG A 72 10.70 -2.32 -1.98
CA ARG A 72 11.54 -1.13 -2.16
C ARG A 72 11.59 -0.67 -3.61
N SER A 73 11.68 -1.61 -4.55
CA SER A 73 11.64 -1.29 -5.98
C SER A 73 10.30 -0.68 -6.38
N ALA A 74 9.19 -1.23 -5.89
CA ALA A 74 7.85 -0.71 -6.15
C ALA A 74 7.65 0.70 -5.57
N ILE A 75 8.08 0.94 -4.32
CA ILE A 75 8.03 2.26 -3.70
C ILE A 75 8.86 3.27 -4.50
N ALA A 76 10.10 2.92 -4.85
CA ALA A 76 10.99 3.83 -5.56
C ALA A 76 10.50 4.23 -6.97
N SER A 77 9.65 3.42 -7.59
CA SER A 77 9.08 3.67 -8.92
C SER A 77 7.65 4.22 -8.90
N ALA A 78 7.05 4.40 -7.73
CA ALA A 78 5.70 4.91 -7.61
C ALA A 78 5.65 6.45 -7.58
N ASP A 79 4.59 7.01 -8.11
CA ASP A 79 4.25 8.44 -7.99
C ASP A 79 3.48 8.72 -6.69
N LEU A 80 2.74 7.73 -6.21
CA LEU A 80 1.95 7.78 -4.99
C LEU A 80 1.96 6.43 -4.27
N ILE A 81 2.04 6.47 -2.95
CA ILE A 81 1.82 5.30 -2.09
C ILE A 81 0.49 5.48 -1.35
N VAL A 82 -0.35 4.46 -1.41
CA VAL A 82 -1.54 4.35 -0.57
C VAL A 82 -1.30 3.24 0.43
N VAL A 83 -1.39 3.54 1.71
CA VAL A 83 -1.16 2.56 2.78
C VAL A 83 -2.45 2.33 3.56
N ARG A 84 -2.98 1.12 3.49
CA ARG A 84 -4.15 0.71 4.27
C ARG A 84 -3.75 0.06 5.58
N PHE A 85 -4.31 0.59 6.67
CA PHE A 85 -4.30 -0.02 7.99
C PHE A 85 -5.69 -0.60 8.29
N GLY A 86 -5.76 -1.92 8.44
CA GLY A 86 -7.00 -2.62 8.75
C GLY A 86 -7.16 -2.90 10.23
N GLU A 87 -8.35 -3.33 10.63
CA GLU A 87 -8.68 -3.66 12.02
C GLU A 87 -8.06 -4.99 12.48
N LYS A 88 -7.93 -5.95 11.55
CA LYS A 88 -7.29 -7.24 11.81
C LYS A 88 -5.78 -7.07 11.78
N TYR A 89 -5.11 -7.53 12.79
CA TYR A 89 -3.65 -7.50 12.91
C TYR A 89 -3.07 -6.08 12.97
N ARG A 90 -1.89 -6.00 13.52
CA ARG A 90 -1.11 -4.76 13.54
C ARG A 90 -0.22 -4.74 12.31
N GLN A 91 -0.48 -3.83 11.37
CA GLN A 91 0.30 -3.70 10.14
C GLN A 91 1.55 -2.85 10.37
N TRP A 92 2.47 -3.30 11.20
CA TRP A 92 3.74 -2.59 11.42
C TRP A 92 4.56 -2.46 10.13
N ASN A 93 4.51 -3.47 9.26
CA ASN A 93 5.17 -3.41 7.95
C ASN A 93 4.58 -2.29 7.07
N ALA A 94 3.28 -2.05 7.16
CA ALA A 94 2.64 -0.94 6.45
C ALA A 94 3.14 0.42 6.93
N ALA A 95 3.32 0.60 8.24
CA ALA A 95 3.92 1.81 8.80
C ALA A 95 5.38 1.99 8.36
N PHE A 96 6.13 0.89 8.25
CA PHE A 96 7.49 0.90 7.72
C PHE A 96 7.52 1.31 6.24
N ASP A 97 6.61 0.78 5.41
CA ASP A 97 6.48 1.16 4.01
C ASP A 97 6.12 2.65 3.85
N ALA A 98 5.20 3.15 4.69
CA ALA A 98 4.88 4.57 4.74
C ALA A 98 6.10 5.43 5.05
N GLY A 99 6.90 5.04 6.04
CA GLY A 99 8.15 5.73 6.40
C GLY A 99 9.18 5.71 5.27
N LEU A 100 9.32 4.59 4.56
CA LEU A 100 10.20 4.49 3.39
C LEU A 100 9.75 5.43 2.26
N ALA A 101 8.45 5.51 1.99
CA ALA A 101 7.89 6.41 0.98
C ALA A 101 8.21 7.87 1.30
N VAL A 102 7.93 8.29 2.53
CA VAL A 102 8.20 9.66 3.00
C VAL A 102 9.70 9.99 2.91
N ALA A 103 10.56 9.08 3.34
CA ALA A 103 12.02 9.26 3.27
C ALA A 103 12.54 9.34 1.83
N ALA A 104 11.87 8.67 0.89
CA ALA A 104 12.18 8.73 -0.54
C ALA A 104 11.57 9.95 -1.26
N GLY A 105 10.79 10.78 -0.56
CA GLY A 105 10.10 11.94 -1.15
C GLY A 105 8.88 11.58 -2.00
N ILE A 106 8.33 10.36 -1.83
CA ILE A 106 7.14 9.90 -2.53
C ILE A 106 5.90 10.34 -1.73
N SER A 107 4.88 10.82 -2.44
CA SER A 107 3.61 11.20 -1.83
C SER A 107 2.92 10.02 -1.15
N LEU A 108 2.34 10.26 0.03
CA LEU A 108 1.68 9.25 0.85
C LEU A 108 0.22 9.61 1.10
N VAL A 109 -0.65 8.65 0.93
CA VAL A 109 -2.04 8.67 1.39
C VAL A 109 -2.25 7.51 2.35
N THR A 110 -2.79 7.77 3.53
CA THR A 110 -3.22 6.74 4.47
C THR A 110 -4.70 6.43 4.30
N LEU A 111 -5.07 5.18 4.54
CA LEU A 111 -6.45 4.70 4.45
C LEU A 111 -6.76 3.82 5.66
N HIS A 112 -7.60 4.30 6.57
CA HIS A 112 -7.96 3.58 7.80
C HIS A 112 -9.20 4.16 8.45
N ASP A 113 -9.77 3.40 9.37
CA ASP A 113 -10.93 3.81 10.17
C ASP A 113 -10.53 4.77 11.30
N GLU A 114 -11.49 5.59 11.76
CA GLU A 114 -11.29 6.59 12.81
C GLU A 114 -10.73 6.00 14.13
N GLN A 115 -11.01 4.74 14.39
CA GLN A 115 -10.52 4.04 15.59
C GLN A 115 -8.97 3.99 15.66
N LEU A 116 -8.29 4.12 14.51
CA LEU A 116 -6.83 4.10 14.42
C LEU A 116 -6.20 5.49 14.45
N ASP A 117 -6.97 6.57 14.51
CA ASP A 117 -6.47 7.94 14.44
C ASP A 117 -5.36 8.22 15.46
N HIS A 118 -5.60 7.83 16.72
CA HIS A 118 -4.59 8.04 17.75
C HIS A 118 -3.32 7.21 17.54
N ALA A 119 -3.48 5.97 17.11
CA ALA A 119 -2.34 5.06 16.90
C ALA A 119 -1.50 5.47 15.68
N LEU A 120 -2.13 6.05 14.68
CA LEU A 120 -1.50 6.42 13.40
C LEU A 120 -1.18 7.91 13.27
N LYS A 121 -1.34 8.70 14.32
CA LYS A 121 -1.19 10.15 14.29
C LYS A 121 0.11 10.65 13.68
N GLU A 122 1.22 9.93 13.87
CA GLU A 122 2.53 10.31 13.33
C GLU A 122 2.67 9.91 11.86
N VAL A 123 2.08 8.78 11.47
CA VAL A 123 2.02 8.34 10.07
C VAL A 123 1.12 9.28 9.28
N ASP A 124 -0.05 9.60 9.83
CA ASP A 124 -1.01 10.53 9.21
C ASP A 124 -0.44 11.94 9.08
N ALA A 125 0.35 12.39 10.05
CA ALA A 125 1.02 13.69 9.98
C ALA A 125 2.02 13.79 8.82
N ALA A 126 2.55 12.68 8.34
CA ALA A 126 3.46 12.64 7.19
C ALA A 126 2.72 12.46 5.85
N ALA A 127 1.42 12.13 5.87
CA ALA A 127 0.62 11.89 4.68
C ALA A 127 0.03 13.20 4.11
N GLN A 128 -0.13 13.25 2.80
CA GLN A 128 -0.83 14.35 2.11
C GLN A 128 -2.34 14.28 2.29
N ALA A 129 -2.88 13.07 2.52
CA ALA A 129 -4.29 12.87 2.83
C ALA A 129 -4.50 11.63 3.70
N VAL A 130 -5.55 11.68 4.54
CA VAL A 130 -6.04 10.56 5.33
C VAL A 130 -7.42 10.20 4.80
N CYS A 131 -7.55 9.03 4.19
CA CYS A 131 -8.79 8.53 3.63
C CYS A 131 -9.47 7.54 4.57
N ARG A 132 -10.79 7.51 4.53
CA ARG A 132 -11.62 6.55 5.28
C ARG A 132 -12.13 5.43 4.39
N THR A 133 -12.26 5.69 3.10
CA THR A 133 -12.80 4.72 2.14
C THR A 133 -11.95 4.63 0.87
N PRO A 134 -11.97 3.50 0.16
CA PRO A 134 -11.32 3.35 -1.13
C PRO A 134 -11.78 4.38 -2.18
N GLU A 135 -13.05 4.77 -2.14
CA GLU A 135 -13.65 5.75 -3.04
C GLU A 135 -12.98 7.12 -2.90
N GLN A 136 -12.62 7.52 -1.68
CA GLN A 136 -11.89 8.76 -1.45
C GLN A 136 -10.50 8.73 -2.10
N VAL A 137 -9.83 7.58 -2.10
CA VAL A 137 -8.55 7.40 -2.82
C VAL A 137 -8.75 7.60 -4.32
N VAL A 138 -9.80 7.01 -4.89
CA VAL A 138 -10.13 7.16 -6.33
C VAL A 138 -10.44 8.62 -6.67
N GLN A 139 -11.19 9.33 -5.83
CA GLN A 139 -11.49 10.74 -6.00
C GLN A 139 -10.23 11.63 -5.95
N ILE A 140 -9.28 11.32 -5.05
CA ILE A 140 -7.98 11.99 -5.00
C ILE A 140 -7.22 11.77 -6.31
N LEU A 141 -7.16 10.54 -6.80
CA LEU A 141 -6.48 10.22 -8.06
C LEU A 141 -7.12 10.95 -9.25
N ASP A 142 -8.45 10.95 -9.33
CA ASP A 142 -9.16 11.67 -10.38
C ASP A 142 -8.83 13.17 -10.36
N TYR A 143 -8.84 13.80 -9.20
CA TYR A 143 -8.49 15.21 -9.05
C TYR A 143 -7.01 15.48 -9.40
N VAL A 144 -6.09 14.65 -8.91
CA VAL A 144 -4.65 14.81 -9.15
C VAL A 144 -4.34 14.73 -10.65
N LEU A 145 -4.99 13.82 -11.37
CA LEU A 145 -4.76 13.60 -12.79
C LEU A 145 -5.47 14.63 -13.68
N SER A 146 -6.70 15.02 -13.32
CA SER A 146 -7.51 15.90 -14.14
C SER A 146 -7.41 17.39 -13.79
N GLY A 147 -7.04 17.71 -12.55
CA GLY A 147 -7.10 19.06 -11.99
C GLY A 147 -8.52 19.60 -11.81
N LYS A 148 -9.54 18.74 -11.87
CA LYS A 148 -10.95 19.13 -11.81
C LYS A 148 -11.69 18.34 -10.74
N LEU A 149 -12.54 19.02 -9.97
CA LEU A 149 -13.52 18.35 -9.12
C LEU A 149 -14.68 17.86 -9.99
N ARG A 150 -15.03 16.60 -9.89
CA ARG A 150 -16.31 16.11 -10.43
C ARG A 150 -17.42 16.53 -9.48
N GLU A 151 -18.55 16.97 -10.04
CA GLU A 151 -19.76 17.13 -9.24
C GLU A 151 -20.17 15.77 -8.68
N ALA A 152 -20.54 15.76 -7.40
CA ALA A 152 -21.07 14.53 -6.78
C ALA A 152 -22.33 14.10 -7.53
N PRO A 153 -22.51 12.80 -7.78
CA PRO A 153 -23.69 12.27 -8.44
C PRO A 153 -24.97 12.55 -7.67
#